data_58ae7f66b464c3f9fa93c98e662f89a1
#
_entry.id   58ae7f66b464c3f9fa93c98e662f89a1
#
_cell.length_a   1.000
_cell.length_b   1.000
_cell.length_c   1.000
_cell.angle_alpha   90.00
_cell.angle_beta   90.00
_cell.angle_gamma   90.00
#
_symmetry.space_group_name_H-M   'P 1'
#
loop_
_entity.id
_entity.type
_entity.pdbx_description
1 polymer ?
#
loop_
_entity_poly.entity_id
_entity_poly.type
_entity_poly.pdbx_seq_one_letter_code
_entity_poly.pdbx_strand_id
1 'polypeptide(L)'
;MKKLIIYISVFLLGSVFIFSQEKGKEKSTYESSYQNKAVSGTPGMVTQSLRSKGDLKGSPYINEDFISAEVDGSTYSMRYNAHEDQFEYLDNDAVVLFPAKLGATVVEIPRLNKKYEYLNYKDGRSYNYGFLVVLYETDNLKLFKKEKVNFIKGVVPKTSYDRAYPDEYRRERDVFYYQINGGEIDRVPTRNRQFTSLFTDQSKEIDNYIKSNKISLNDENDLKKLFEFIGK
;
A
#
# COMPACT_ATOMS: atom_id res chain seq x y z
N MET A 1 -53.62 62.91 -2.91
CA MET A 1 -52.59 62.38 -1.97
C MET A 1 -51.58 61.57 -2.76
N LYS A 2 -50.47 62.23 -3.14
CA LYS A 2 -49.37 61.58 -3.95
C LYS A 2 -48.36 61.00 -3.00
N LYS A 3 -48.16 59.68 -3.02
CA LYS A 3 -47.07 59.00 -2.26
C LYS A 3 -45.76 59.06 -3.06
N LEU A 4 -44.80 59.74 -2.46
CA LEU A 4 -43.46 59.87 -3.00
C LEU A 4 -42.68 58.58 -2.61
N ILE A 5 -42.24 57.82 -3.62
CA ILE A 5 -41.38 56.64 -3.42
C ILE A 5 -39.94 57.09 -3.65
N ILE A 6 -39.14 57.09 -2.59
CA ILE A 6 -37.71 57.38 -2.61
C ILE A 6 -36.97 56.07 -2.90
N TYR A 7 -36.29 55.98 -4.06
CA TYR A 7 -35.36 54.89 -4.36
C TYR A 7 -33.99 55.24 -3.75
N ILE A 8 -33.62 54.47 -2.75
CA ILE A 8 -32.26 54.50 -2.23
C ILE A 8 -31.44 53.48 -3.04
N SER A 9 -30.58 53.95 -3.94
CA SER A 9 -29.58 53.13 -4.62
C SER A 9 -28.37 52.96 -3.73
N VAL A 10 -28.26 51.75 -3.18
CA VAL A 10 -27.02 51.33 -2.46
C VAL A 10 -25.96 50.93 -3.47
N PHE A 11 -24.97 51.77 -3.61
CA PHE A 11 -23.78 51.48 -4.40
C PHE A 11 -22.87 50.55 -3.56
N LEU A 12 -22.94 49.25 -3.85
CA LEU A 12 -22.03 48.26 -3.28
C LEU A 12 -20.74 48.26 -4.10
N LEU A 13 -19.71 48.94 -3.58
CA LEU A 13 -18.34 48.83 -4.05
C LEU A 13 -17.81 47.42 -3.76
N GLY A 14 -17.93 46.52 -4.73
CA GLY A 14 -17.29 45.22 -4.70
C GLY A 14 -15.80 45.36 -4.92
N SER A 15 -15.04 45.29 -3.85
CA SER A 15 -13.59 45.08 -3.94
C SER A 15 -13.31 43.70 -4.52
N VAL A 16 -12.92 43.68 -5.79
CA VAL A 16 -12.42 42.46 -6.45
C VAL A 16 -11.03 42.18 -5.83
N PHE A 17 -10.98 41.26 -4.87
CA PHE A 17 -9.73 40.64 -4.49
C PHE A 17 -9.33 39.69 -5.63
N ILE A 18 -8.38 40.14 -6.46
CA ILE A 18 -7.67 39.26 -7.38
C ILE A 18 -6.75 38.41 -6.53
N PHE A 19 -7.21 37.22 -6.19
CA PHE A 19 -6.34 36.16 -5.67
C PHE A 19 -5.48 35.69 -6.85
N SER A 20 -4.29 36.24 -6.93
CA SER A 20 -3.23 35.67 -7.76
C SER A 20 -2.89 34.30 -7.15
N GLN A 21 -3.43 33.23 -7.72
CA GLN A 21 -2.93 31.89 -7.47
C GLN A 21 -1.54 31.79 -8.12
N GLU A 22 -0.55 32.11 -7.33
CA GLU A 22 0.79 31.66 -7.56
C GLU A 22 0.75 30.13 -7.47
N LYS A 23 0.77 29.46 -8.64
CA LYS A 23 1.06 28.05 -8.75
C LYS A 23 2.47 27.84 -8.22
N GLY A 24 2.60 27.74 -6.92
CA GLY A 24 3.74 27.14 -6.30
C GLY A 24 3.80 25.70 -6.80
N LYS A 25 4.69 25.44 -7.75
CA LYS A 25 5.23 24.11 -7.99
C LYS A 25 5.93 23.73 -6.69
N GLU A 26 5.21 23.10 -5.77
CA GLU A 26 5.87 22.26 -4.79
C GLU A 26 6.56 21.16 -5.60
N LYS A 27 7.81 21.39 -5.91
CA LYS A 27 8.73 20.31 -6.24
C LYS A 27 8.75 19.43 -5.02
N SER A 28 8.05 18.30 -5.12
CA SER A 28 8.20 17.20 -4.20
C SER A 28 9.68 16.84 -4.17
N THR A 29 10.38 17.32 -3.15
CA THR A 29 11.78 17.02 -2.88
C THR A 29 11.85 15.63 -2.23
N TYR A 30 11.32 14.64 -2.92
CA TYR A 30 11.74 13.26 -2.77
C TYR A 30 12.77 12.96 -3.86
N GLU A 31 13.77 13.82 -3.95
CA GLU A 31 15.06 13.33 -4.44
C GLU A 31 15.47 12.25 -3.45
N SER A 32 15.46 11.04 -3.98
CA SER A 32 16.04 9.86 -3.39
C SER A 32 17.21 10.26 -2.49
N SER A 33 17.16 9.91 -1.21
CA SER A 33 18.26 10.02 -0.26
C SER A 33 19.52 9.21 -0.67
N TYR A 34 19.58 8.83 -1.92
CA TYR A 34 20.71 8.19 -2.63
C TYR A 34 21.52 9.16 -3.46
N GLN A 35 21.22 10.47 -3.46
CA GLN A 35 22.13 11.42 -4.04
C GLN A 35 23.30 11.64 -3.10
N ASN A 36 24.43 11.14 -3.55
CA ASN A 36 25.78 11.39 -3.09
C ASN A 36 25.94 12.78 -2.49
N LYS A 37 25.99 12.85 -1.16
CA LYS A 37 26.61 13.96 -0.47
C LYS A 37 28.08 13.91 -0.81
N ALA A 38 28.49 14.66 -1.82
CA ALA A 38 29.90 14.87 -2.08
C ALA A 38 30.49 15.56 -0.86
N VAL A 39 31.12 14.79 0.01
CA VAL A 39 31.92 15.32 1.10
C VAL A 39 33.28 15.65 0.52
N SER A 40 33.46 16.93 0.23
CA SER A 40 34.75 17.53 -0.03
C SER A 40 35.64 17.37 1.22
N GLY A 41 36.77 16.71 1.07
CA GLY A 41 37.88 16.84 2.00
C GLY A 41 38.28 15.56 2.75
N THR A 42 39.43 15.12 2.48
CA THR A 42 40.40 14.18 3.07
C THR A 42 40.54 12.83 2.35
N PRO A 43 41.78 12.49 1.88
CA PRO A 43 42.04 11.28 1.07
C PRO A 43 41.84 9.94 1.78
N GLY A 44 41.45 9.92 3.04
CA GLY A 44 41.22 8.69 3.80
C GLY A 44 39.75 8.25 3.94
N MET A 45 38.78 9.07 3.50
CA MET A 45 37.34 8.81 3.68
C MET A 45 36.62 8.36 2.40
N VAL A 46 37.33 8.16 1.30
CA VAL A 46 36.73 7.79 0.00
C VAL A 46 36.30 6.32 -0.05
N THR A 47 36.71 5.50 0.89
CA THR A 47 36.39 4.06 0.88
C THR A 47 34.99 3.70 1.41
N GLN A 48 34.26 4.62 2.02
CA GLN A 48 32.89 4.32 2.49
C GLN A 48 31.77 4.66 1.48
N SER A 49 32.05 5.48 0.46
CA SER A 49 31.05 5.85 -0.56
C SER A 49 31.05 4.95 -1.80
N LEU A 50 32.02 4.05 -1.91
CA LEU A 50 32.14 3.08 -3.01
C LEU A 50 31.55 1.70 -2.64
N ARG A 51 30.52 1.65 -1.79
CA ARG A 51 29.61 0.50 -1.85
C ARG A 51 28.94 0.58 -3.20
N SER A 52 29.47 -0.18 -4.11
CA SER A 52 29.04 -0.25 -5.49
C SER A 52 27.53 -0.51 -5.51
N LYS A 53 26.84 0.21 -6.38
CA LYS A 53 25.43 -0.02 -6.77
C LYS A 53 25.18 -1.48 -7.18
N GLY A 54 26.24 -2.33 -7.19
CA GLY A 54 26.25 -3.75 -7.53
C GLY A 54 25.96 -4.71 -6.38
N ASP A 55 25.94 -4.24 -5.12
CA ASP A 55 25.81 -5.14 -3.96
C ASP A 55 24.39 -5.18 -3.36
N LEU A 56 23.44 -4.40 -3.89
CA LEU A 56 22.05 -4.44 -3.44
C LEU A 56 21.32 -5.62 -4.11
N LYS A 57 20.79 -6.54 -3.30
CA LYS A 57 19.99 -7.68 -3.77
C LYS A 57 18.49 -7.40 -3.64
N GLY A 58 17.71 -7.97 -4.58
CA GLY A 58 16.26 -7.86 -4.57
C GLY A 58 15.74 -6.47 -4.94
N SER A 59 14.45 -6.27 -4.74
CA SER A 59 13.73 -5.06 -5.14
C SER A 59 12.69 -4.68 -4.09
N PRO A 60 12.42 -3.39 -3.85
CA PRO A 60 11.35 -2.94 -2.98
C PRO A 60 9.95 -3.15 -3.59
N TYR A 61 9.90 -3.45 -4.88
CA TYR A 61 8.67 -3.57 -5.65
C TYR A 61 8.17 -5.02 -5.74
N ILE A 62 6.86 -5.20 -5.82
CA ILE A 62 6.26 -6.49 -6.17
C ILE A 62 6.44 -6.77 -7.66
N ASN A 63 6.37 -5.72 -8.46
CA ASN A 63 6.62 -5.71 -9.88
C ASN A 63 7.48 -4.49 -10.19
N GLU A 64 8.65 -4.68 -10.77
CA GLU A 64 9.60 -3.57 -11.00
C GLU A 64 9.15 -2.64 -12.11
N ASP A 65 8.47 -3.21 -13.11
CA ASP A 65 7.97 -2.45 -14.25
C ASP A 65 6.75 -1.62 -13.87
N PHE A 66 6.67 -0.44 -14.47
CA PHE A 66 5.42 0.31 -14.49
C PHE A 66 4.42 -0.36 -15.42
N ILE A 67 3.24 -0.66 -14.91
CA ILE A 67 2.16 -1.34 -15.64
C ILE A 67 0.88 -0.51 -15.59
N SER A 68 0.02 -0.71 -16.58
CA SER A 68 -1.28 -0.04 -16.62
C SER A 68 -2.13 -0.44 -15.42
N ALA A 69 -2.60 0.56 -14.70
CA ALA A 69 -3.51 0.45 -13.55
C ALA A 69 -4.63 1.47 -13.68
N GLU A 70 -5.78 1.14 -13.13
CA GLU A 70 -6.97 1.99 -13.11
C GLU A 70 -7.23 2.48 -11.69
N VAL A 71 -7.46 3.79 -11.54
CA VAL A 71 -7.82 4.43 -10.28
C VAL A 71 -8.88 5.47 -10.56
N ASP A 72 -10.04 5.38 -9.93
CA ASP A 72 -11.16 6.31 -10.08
C ASP A 72 -11.53 6.59 -11.55
N GLY A 73 -11.51 5.55 -12.38
CA GLY A 73 -11.83 5.64 -13.81
C GLY A 73 -10.75 6.28 -14.69
N SER A 74 -9.59 6.59 -14.12
CA SER A 74 -8.41 7.08 -14.84
C SER A 74 -7.32 6.01 -14.92
N THR A 75 -6.62 5.96 -16.07
CA THR A 75 -5.54 5.00 -16.30
C THR A 75 -4.19 5.66 -16.03
N TYR A 76 -3.35 4.96 -15.26
CA TYR A 76 -1.99 5.37 -14.90
C TYR A 76 -1.00 4.27 -15.23
N SER A 77 0.26 4.63 -15.49
CA SER A 77 1.38 3.70 -15.53
C SER A 77 1.98 3.61 -14.12
N MET A 78 1.68 2.54 -13.39
CA MET A 78 1.96 2.44 -11.94
C MET A 78 2.80 1.22 -11.58
N ARG A 79 3.46 1.28 -10.43
CA ARG A 79 4.06 0.13 -9.74
C ARG A 79 3.87 0.24 -8.23
N TYR A 80 3.85 -0.90 -7.56
CA TYR A 80 3.68 -0.97 -6.11
C TYR A 80 5.00 -1.20 -5.40
N ASN A 81 5.41 -0.22 -4.57
CA ASN A 81 6.53 -0.32 -3.65
C ASN A 81 6.03 -0.97 -2.34
N ALA A 82 6.27 -2.27 -2.19
CA ALA A 82 5.81 -3.03 -1.03
C ALA A 82 6.70 -2.86 0.20
N HIS A 83 7.85 -2.19 0.06
CA HIS A 83 8.68 -1.79 1.20
C HIS A 83 8.10 -0.56 1.89
N GLU A 84 7.77 0.48 1.12
CA GLU A 84 7.19 1.73 1.61
C GLU A 84 5.66 1.71 1.68
N ASP A 85 5.03 0.63 1.19
CA ASP A 85 3.57 0.50 1.10
C ASP A 85 2.90 1.62 0.31
N GLN A 86 3.44 1.94 -0.87
CA GLN A 86 3.02 3.07 -1.70
C GLN A 86 2.95 2.69 -3.16
N PHE A 87 2.04 3.32 -3.89
CA PHE A 87 2.05 3.28 -5.35
C PHE A 87 2.83 4.48 -5.91
N GLU A 88 3.61 4.21 -6.93
CA GLU A 88 4.31 5.19 -7.75
C GLU A 88 3.70 5.17 -9.15
N TYR A 89 3.63 6.32 -9.82
CA TYR A 89 3.20 6.40 -11.21
C TYR A 89 4.12 7.31 -12.03
N LEU A 90 4.08 7.16 -13.36
CA LEU A 90 4.80 8.03 -14.27
C LEU A 90 3.95 9.24 -14.65
N ASP A 91 4.50 10.43 -14.42
CA ASP A 91 3.98 11.70 -14.92
C ASP A 91 5.05 12.37 -15.76
N ASN A 92 4.87 12.40 -17.09
CA ASN A 92 5.86 12.95 -18.05
C ASN A 92 7.28 12.44 -17.78
N ASP A 93 7.46 11.12 -17.68
CA ASP A 93 8.71 10.41 -17.39
C ASP A 93 9.28 10.64 -15.97
N ALA A 94 8.62 11.42 -15.12
CA ALA A 94 8.96 11.57 -13.72
C ALA A 94 8.22 10.52 -12.88
N VAL A 95 8.92 9.92 -11.92
CA VAL A 95 8.30 9.03 -10.93
C VAL A 95 7.69 9.86 -9.81
N VAL A 96 6.40 9.72 -9.59
CA VAL A 96 5.62 10.47 -8.61
C VAL A 96 4.88 9.50 -7.68
N LEU A 97 4.79 9.84 -6.39
CA LEU A 97 4.00 9.08 -5.43
C LEU A 97 2.51 9.32 -5.64
N PHE A 98 1.74 8.24 -5.66
CA PHE A 98 0.29 8.34 -5.76
C PHE A 98 -0.33 8.73 -4.41
N PRO A 99 -1.14 9.81 -4.33
CA PRO A 99 -1.74 10.29 -3.09
C PRO A 99 -2.92 9.41 -2.66
N ALA A 100 -2.65 8.34 -1.90
CA ALA A 100 -3.70 7.44 -1.43
C ALA A 100 -4.57 8.07 -0.34
N LYS A 101 -5.90 7.83 -0.43
CA LYS A 101 -6.89 8.24 0.57
C LYS A 101 -7.49 7.01 1.23
N LEU A 102 -7.48 6.98 2.56
CA LEU A 102 -8.00 5.88 3.36
C LEU A 102 -9.47 5.58 3.04
N GLY A 103 -9.77 4.31 2.75
CA GLY A 103 -11.11 3.82 2.45
C GLY A 103 -11.70 4.29 1.10
N ALA A 104 -10.94 5.10 0.33
CA ALA A 104 -11.41 5.62 -0.95
C ALA A 104 -10.51 5.25 -2.13
N THR A 105 -9.21 5.01 -1.92
CA THR A 105 -8.31 4.65 -3.02
C THR A 105 -8.40 3.16 -3.32
N VAL A 106 -8.79 2.86 -4.56
CA VAL A 106 -8.80 1.53 -5.16
C VAL A 106 -7.89 1.57 -6.39
N VAL A 107 -6.92 0.65 -6.46
CA VAL A 107 -6.03 0.50 -7.62
C VAL A 107 -6.28 -0.87 -8.23
N GLU A 108 -6.77 -0.88 -9.46
CA GLU A 108 -6.98 -2.11 -10.22
C GLU A 108 -5.87 -2.28 -11.24
N ILE A 109 -5.27 -3.47 -11.27
CA ILE A 109 -4.20 -3.84 -12.20
C ILE A 109 -4.68 -5.05 -13.02
N PRO A 110 -5.37 -4.81 -14.15
CA PRO A 110 -6.02 -5.88 -14.91
C PRO A 110 -5.03 -6.95 -15.39
N ARG A 111 -3.84 -6.55 -15.83
CA ARG A 111 -2.79 -7.47 -16.30
C ARG A 111 -2.37 -8.49 -15.23
N LEU A 112 -2.43 -8.13 -13.95
CA LEU A 112 -2.06 -9.00 -12.82
C LEU A 112 -3.28 -9.63 -12.16
N ASN A 113 -4.50 -9.29 -12.60
CA ASN A 113 -5.76 -9.65 -11.93
C ASN A 113 -5.71 -9.32 -10.44
N LYS A 114 -5.27 -8.09 -10.11
CA LYS A 114 -5.14 -7.60 -8.75
C LYS A 114 -5.95 -6.32 -8.56
N LYS A 115 -6.66 -6.27 -7.45
CA LYS A 115 -7.33 -5.08 -6.92
C LYS A 115 -6.73 -4.78 -5.56
N TYR A 116 -6.20 -3.57 -5.37
CA TYR A 116 -5.68 -3.08 -4.11
C TYR A 116 -6.63 -2.04 -3.53
N GLU A 117 -6.89 -2.10 -2.24
CA GLU A 117 -7.64 -1.10 -1.49
C GLU A 117 -6.75 -0.53 -0.38
N TYR A 118 -6.75 0.82 -0.21
CA TYR A 118 -6.02 1.47 0.88
C TYR A 118 -6.90 1.55 2.12
N LEU A 119 -6.62 0.69 3.10
CA LEU A 119 -7.53 0.41 4.21
C LEU A 119 -6.83 0.50 5.57
N ASN A 120 -7.64 0.70 6.62
CA ASN A 120 -7.24 0.48 7.99
C ASN A 120 -7.46 -1.00 8.34
N TYR A 121 -6.45 -1.63 8.93
CA TYR A 121 -6.52 -3.04 9.33
C TYR A 121 -5.78 -3.26 10.65
N LYS A 122 -6.14 -4.33 11.34
CA LYS A 122 -5.59 -4.70 12.63
C LYS A 122 -4.63 -5.89 12.49
N ASP A 123 -3.43 -5.74 13.02
CA ASP A 123 -2.45 -6.84 13.13
C ASP A 123 -2.07 -7.02 14.61
N GLY A 124 -2.66 -8.02 15.23
CA GLY A 124 -2.57 -8.25 16.66
C GLY A 124 -3.23 -7.13 17.49
N ARG A 125 -2.43 -6.29 18.15
CA ARG A 125 -2.92 -5.17 18.95
C ARG A 125 -2.76 -3.81 18.27
N SER A 126 -2.16 -3.78 17.11
CA SER A 126 -1.82 -2.55 16.38
C SER A 126 -2.79 -2.31 15.23
N TYR A 127 -3.22 -1.06 15.08
CA TYR A 127 -3.92 -0.60 13.88
C TYR A 127 -2.90 -0.05 12.89
N ASN A 128 -3.04 -0.46 11.65
CA ASN A 128 -2.17 -0.09 10.55
C ASN A 128 -3.01 0.45 9.39
N TYR A 129 -2.39 1.23 8.53
CA TYR A 129 -2.96 1.67 7.26
C TYR A 129 -2.10 1.14 6.14
N GLY A 130 -2.72 0.79 5.02
CA GLY A 130 -1.94 0.33 3.89
C GLY A 130 -2.77 -0.30 2.80
N PHE A 131 -2.08 -0.63 1.71
CA PHE A 131 -2.69 -1.32 0.59
C PHE A 131 -2.84 -2.82 0.88
N LEU A 132 -4.06 -3.32 0.74
CA LEU A 132 -4.40 -4.73 0.81
C LEU A 132 -4.90 -5.20 -0.56
N VAL A 133 -4.44 -6.36 -1.02
CA VAL A 133 -4.96 -7.01 -2.21
C VAL A 133 -6.26 -7.71 -1.86
N VAL A 134 -7.34 -7.41 -2.59
CA VAL A 134 -8.62 -8.11 -2.45
C VAL A 134 -8.52 -9.48 -3.11
N LEU A 135 -8.73 -10.54 -2.36
CA LEU A 135 -8.70 -11.93 -2.85
C LEU A 135 -10.08 -12.52 -3.06
N TYR A 136 -11.03 -12.11 -2.21
CA TYR A 136 -12.43 -12.51 -2.26
C TYR A 136 -13.29 -11.39 -1.69
N GLU A 137 -14.46 -11.16 -2.28
CA GLU A 137 -15.36 -10.08 -1.86
C GLU A 137 -16.81 -10.46 -2.12
N THR A 138 -17.63 -10.35 -1.06
CA THR A 138 -19.09 -10.32 -1.10
C THR A 138 -19.56 -9.18 -0.19
N ASP A 139 -20.85 -8.94 -0.12
CA ASP A 139 -21.43 -7.89 0.73
C ASP A 139 -21.07 -8.09 2.23
N ASN A 140 -20.98 -9.35 2.67
CA ASN A 140 -20.81 -9.68 4.08
C ASN A 140 -19.43 -10.27 4.42
N LEU A 141 -18.62 -10.62 3.43
CA LEU A 141 -17.37 -11.34 3.68
C LEU A 141 -16.29 -10.93 2.68
N LYS A 142 -15.15 -10.48 3.19
CA LYS A 142 -13.99 -10.15 2.37
C LYS A 142 -12.74 -10.86 2.88
N LEU A 143 -11.88 -11.25 1.95
CA LEU A 143 -10.54 -11.76 2.21
C LEU A 143 -9.52 -10.87 1.53
N PHE A 144 -8.50 -10.50 2.28
CA PHE A 144 -7.43 -9.64 1.82
C PHE A 144 -6.06 -10.29 2.01
N LYS A 145 -5.08 -9.81 1.25
CA LYS A 145 -3.68 -10.16 1.36
C LYS A 145 -2.82 -8.91 1.51
N LYS A 146 -1.89 -8.91 2.46
CA LYS A 146 -0.82 -7.92 2.55
C LYS A 146 0.45 -8.48 1.93
N GLU A 147 0.94 -7.77 0.92
CA GLU A 147 2.24 -8.01 0.31
C GLU A 147 3.27 -7.08 0.95
N LYS A 148 4.43 -7.61 1.34
CA LYS A 148 5.47 -6.85 2.03
C LYS A 148 6.86 -7.22 1.59
N VAL A 149 7.73 -6.22 1.50
CA VAL A 149 9.16 -6.36 1.29
C VAL A 149 9.89 -5.66 2.43
N ASN A 150 10.86 -6.33 3.04
CA ASN A 150 11.72 -5.74 4.06
C ASN A 150 13.09 -5.43 3.52
N PHE A 151 13.65 -4.31 3.97
CA PHE A 151 15.06 -3.99 3.75
C PHE A 151 15.90 -4.58 4.88
N ILE A 152 16.90 -5.38 4.51
CA ILE A 152 17.87 -5.99 5.42
C ILE A 152 19.21 -5.37 5.14
N LYS A 153 19.72 -4.61 6.13
CA LYS A 153 21.04 -4.00 6.01
C LYS A 153 22.13 -5.05 6.00
N GLY A 154 23.01 -4.97 5.04
CA GLY A 154 24.16 -5.84 4.90
C GLY A 154 25.20 -5.65 6.02
N VAL A 155 26.11 -6.61 6.11
CA VAL A 155 27.19 -6.60 7.08
C VAL A 155 28.54 -6.36 6.37
N VAL A 156 29.28 -5.36 6.85
CA VAL A 156 30.68 -5.14 6.44
C VAL A 156 31.56 -5.94 7.37
N PRO A 157 32.44 -6.81 6.87
CA PRO A 157 33.41 -7.54 7.68
C PRO A 157 34.26 -6.59 8.51
N LYS A 158 34.40 -6.88 9.78
CA LYS A 158 35.33 -6.16 10.66
C LYS A 158 36.66 -6.91 10.80
N THR A 159 36.65 -8.21 10.54
CA THR A 159 37.81 -9.10 10.60
C THR A 159 37.89 -10.01 9.37
N SER A 160 39.02 -10.64 9.12
CA SER A 160 39.22 -11.60 8.01
C SER A 160 38.32 -12.85 8.13
N TYR A 161 37.75 -13.10 9.29
CA TYR A 161 36.88 -14.26 9.54
C TYR A 161 35.37 -13.93 9.31
N ASP A 162 35.03 -12.65 9.23
CA ASP A 162 33.64 -12.23 9.02
C ASP A 162 33.27 -12.36 7.55
N ARG A 163 32.03 -12.79 7.29
CA ARG A 163 31.49 -12.83 5.94
C ARG A 163 30.79 -11.49 5.62
N ALA A 164 31.08 -10.96 4.44
CA ALA A 164 30.33 -9.84 3.89
C ALA A 164 28.94 -10.30 3.45
N TYR A 165 27.92 -9.52 3.82
CA TYR A 165 26.58 -9.68 3.30
C TYR A 165 26.14 -8.36 2.67
N PRO A 166 25.62 -8.36 1.44
CA PRO A 166 25.10 -7.16 0.80
C PRO A 166 23.81 -6.69 1.46
N ASP A 167 23.45 -5.44 1.22
CA ASP A 167 22.10 -4.94 1.50
C ASP A 167 21.09 -5.73 0.66
N GLU A 168 19.92 -6.03 1.21
CA GLU A 168 18.93 -6.88 0.53
C GLU A 168 17.50 -6.38 0.77
N TYR A 169 16.71 -6.25 -0.31
CA TYR A 169 15.26 -6.25 -0.23
C TYR A 169 14.76 -7.68 -0.29
N ARG A 170 14.06 -8.11 0.75
CA ARG A 170 13.56 -9.49 0.85
C ARG A 170 12.04 -9.49 0.92
N ARG A 171 11.44 -10.20 -0.04
CA ARG A 171 9.99 -10.48 -0.03
C ARG A 171 9.64 -11.29 1.22
N GLU A 172 8.68 -10.84 2.00
CA GLU A 172 8.12 -11.58 3.13
C GLU A 172 7.00 -12.52 2.67
N ARG A 173 6.62 -13.43 3.56
CA ARG A 173 5.43 -14.24 3.36
C ARG A 173 4.21 -13.35 3.44
N ASP A 174 3.24 -13.62 2.58
CA ASP A 174 1.97 -12.90 2.57
C ASP A 174 1.22 -13.13 3.88
N VAL A 175 0.57 -12.07 4.37
CA VAL A 175 -0.29 -12.11 5.55
C VAL A 175 -1.72 -11.89 5.09
N PHE A 176 -2.63 -12.71 5.60
CA PHE A 176 -4.04 -12.66 5.20
C PHE A 176 -4.89 -12.00 6.27
N TYR A 177 -5.89 -11.24 5.81
CA TYR A 177 -6.84 -10.53 6.65
C TYR A 177 -8.25 -10.81 6.16
N TYR A 178 -9.22 -10.68 7.05
CA TYR A 178 -10.63 -10.89 6.76
C TYR A 178 -11.47 -9.74 7.29
N GLN A 179 -12.63 -9.56 6.69
CA GLN A 179 -13.67 -8.66 7.16
C GLN A 179 -15.01 -9.38 7.10
N ILE A 180 -15.80 -9.32 8.18
CA ILE A 180 -17.14 -9.90 8.28
C ILE A 180 -18.14 -8.78 8.54
N ASN A 181 -19.22 -8.72 7.75
CA ASN A 181 -20.33 -7.76 7.87
C ASN A 181 -19.88 -6.29 7.98
N GLY A 182 -18.86 -5.90 7.22
CA GLY A 182 -18.32 -4.54 7.24
C GLY A 182 -17.64 -4.13 8.55
N GLY A 183 -17.35 -5.08 9.44
CA GLY A 183 -16.63 -4.85 10.71
C GLY A 183 -15.16 -4.53 10.53
N GLU A 184 -14.36 -4.69 11.59
CA GLU A 184 -12.92 -4.49 11.54
C GLU A 184 -12.25 -5.49 10.58
N ILE A 185 -11.21 -5.03 9.89
CA ILE A 185 -10.33 -5.91 9.11
C ILE A 185 -9.28 -6.45 10.07
N ASP A 186 -9.32 -7.74 10.35
CA ASP A 186 -8.42 -8.41 11.30
C ASP A 186 -7.64 -9.54 10.62
N ARG A 187 -6.55 -9.95 11.23
CA ARG A 187 -5.68 -10.99 10.70
C ARG A 187 -6.36 -12.36 10.74
N VAL A 188 -6.27 -13.13 9.65
CA VAL A 188 -6.77 -14.50 9.59
C VAL A 188 -6.07 -15.35 10.66
N PRO A 189 -6.80 -16.00 11.57
CA PRO A 189 -6.21 -16.90 12.57
C PRO A 189 -5.54 -18.10 11.90
N THR A 190 -4.34 -18.45 12.35
CA THR A 190 -3.59 -19.60 11.81
C THR A 190 -4.06 -20.95 12.39
N ARG A 191 -4.87 -20.93 13.47
CA ARG A 191 -5.42 -22.13 14.12
C ARG A 191 -6.86 -22.35 13.71
N ASN A 192 -7.18 -23.55 13.22
CA ASN A 192 -8.52 -23.89 12.74
C ASN A 192 -9.62 -23.57 13.77
N ARG A 193 -9.41 -23.92 15.06
CA ARG A 193 -10.38 -23.62 16.11
C ARG A 193 -10.67 -22.13 16.28
N GLN A 194 -9.65 -21.28 16.15
CA GLN A 194 -9.82 -19.82 16.26
C GLN A 194 -10.53 -19.29 15.01
N PHE A 195 -10.19 -19.80 13.83
CA PHE A 195 -10.85 -19.42 12.59
C PHE A 195 -12.33 -19.80 12.59
N THR A 196 -12.66 -21.06 12.92
CA THR A 196 -14.04 -21.53 12.93
C THR A 196 -14.91 -20.82 13.97
N SER A 197 -14.32 -20.34 15.09
CA SER A 197 -15.06 -19.56 16.10
C SER A 197 -15.51 -18.18 15.62
N LEU A 198 -15.01 -17.67 14.49
CA LEU A 198 -15.48 -16.44 13.86
C LEU A 198 -16.87 -16.60 13.23
N PHE A 199 -17.26 -17.84 12.91
CA PHE A 199 -18.50 -18.20 12.20
C PHE A 199 -19.32 -19.15 13.07
N THR A 200 -19.94 -18.66 14.16
CA THR A 200 -20.60 -19.47 15.18
C THR A 200 -21.64 -20.43 14.60
N ASP A 201 -22.47 -19.94 13.67
CA ASP A 201 -23.59 -20.70 13.10
C ASP A 201 -23.14 -21.80 12.12
N GLN A 202 -22.01 -21.61 11.45
CA GLN A 202 -21.45 -22.54 10.45
C GLN A 202 -20.16 -23.24 10.94
N SER A 203 -19.79 -23.07 12.21
CA SER A 203 -18.50 -23.52 12.75
C SER A 203 -18.19 -24.99 12.48
N LYS A 204 -19.18 -25.90 12.62
CA LYS A 204 -19.01 -27.34 12.39
C LYS A 204 -18.81 -27.65 10.88
N GLU A 205 -19.55 -26.98 10.01
CA GLU A 205 -19.47 -27.18 8.57
C GLU A 205 -18.13 -26.73 8.04
N ILE A 206 -17.66 -25.55 8.49
CA ILE A 206 -16.36 -24.99 8.15
C ILE A 206 -15.23 -25.90 8.65
N ASP A 207 -15.29 -26.42 9.88
CA ASP A 207 -14.29 -27.34 10.43
C ASP A 207 -14.22 -28.64 9.60
N ASN A 208 -15.37 -29.18 9.22
CA ASN A 208 -15.45 -30.36 8.35
C ASN A 208 -14.86 -30.06 6.96
N TYR A 209 -15.18 -28.91 6.38
CA TYR A 209 -14.65 -28.50 5.07
C TYR A 209 -13.11 -28.37 5.11
N ILE A 210 -12.57 -27.71 6.13
CA ILE A 210 -11.13 -27.55 6.34
C ILE A 210 -10.44 -28.91 6.40
N LYS A 211 -10.99 -29.85 7.19
CA LYS A 211 -10.41 -31.20 7.37
C LYS A 211 -10.49 -32.04 6.11
N SER A 212 -11.66 -32.09 5.46
CA SER A 212 -11.90 -32.92 4.28
C SER A 212 -11.09 -32.47 3.08
N ASN A 213 -10.88 -31.15 2.91
CA ASN A 213 -10.16 -30.58 1.82
C ASN A 213 -8.69 -30.25 2.15
N LYS A 214 -8.24 -30.57 3.38
CA LYS A 214 -6.88 -30.30 3.87
C LYS A 214 -6.47 -28.83 3.72
N ILE A 215 -7.39 -27.93 3.98
CA ILE A 215 -7.18 -26.46 3.82
C ILE A 215 -6.10 -25.96 4.78
N SER A 216 -5.16 -25.21 4.23
CA SER A 216 -4.14 -24.45 4.98
C SER A 216 -4.55 -22.99 5.11
N LEU A 217 -4.72 -22.51 6.34
CA LEU A 217 -5.07 -21.09 6.62
C LEU A 217 -3.91 -20.10 6.33
N ASN A 218 -2.77 -20.59 5.82
CA ASN A 218 -1.63 -19.79 5.41
C ASN A 218 -1.37 -19.87 3.89
N ASP A 219 -2.25 -20.52 3.14
CA ASP A 219 -2.17 -20.63 1.67
C ASP A 219 -3.27 -19.82 1.01
N GLU A 220 -2.90 -19.01 0.02
CA GLU A 220 -3.83 -18.10 -0.67
C GLU A 220 -4.96 -18.86 -1.38
N ASN A 221 -4.62 -19.93 -2.09
CA ASN A 221 -5.59 -20.68 -2.89
C ASN A 221 -6.58 -21.44 -1.99
N ASP A 222 -6.09 -21.98 -0.89
CA ASP A 222 -6.91 -22.69 0.08
C ASP A 222 -7.85 -21.72 0.81
N LEU A 223 -7.36 -20.53 1.17
CA LEU A 223 -8.21 -19.49 1.76
C LEU A 223 -9.27 -19.00 0.79
N LYS A 224 -8.96 -18.80 -0.49
CA LYS A 224 -9.97 -18.43 -1.50
C LYS A 224 -11.08 -19.48 -1.57
N LYS A 225 -10.75 -20.76 -1.68
CA LYS A 225 -11.73 -21.86 -1.69
C LYS A 225 -12.59 -21.89 -0.42
N LEU A 226 -11.95 -21.64 0.73
CA LEU A 226 -12.64 -21.61 2.01
C LEU A 226 -13.63 -20.44 2.11
N PHE A 227 -13.22 -19.25 1.66
CA PHE A 227 -14.07 -18.07 1.66
C PHE A 227 -15.21 -18.17 0.63
N GLU A 228 -14.96 -18.78 -0.53
CA GLU A 228 -16.01 -19.14 -1.49
C GLU A 228 -17.02 -20.14 -0.92
N PHE A 229 -16.58 -21.07 -0.06
CA PHE A 229 -17.46 -22.00 0.62
C PHE A 229 -18.33 -21.30 1.67
N ILE A 230 -17.74 -20.40 2.47
CA ILE A 230 -18.42 -19.69 3.56
C ILE A 230 -19.41 -18.65 3.02
N GLY A 231 -19.10 -18.01 1.91
CA GLY A 231 -19.89 -16.92 1.31
C GLY A 231 -21.06 -17.37 0.44
N LYS A 232 -21.33 -18.67 0.33
CA LYS A 232 -22.49 -19.26 -0.37
C LYS A 232 -23.71 -19.31 0.54
#